data_7d74ab7b9d9541647db200eb03bda4fd
#
_entry.id   7d74ab7b9d9541647db200eb03bda4fd
#
_cell.length_a   1.000
_cell.length_b   1.000
_cell.length_c   1.000
_cell.angle_alpha   90.00
_cell.angle_beta   90.00
_cell.angle_gamma   90.00
#
_symmetry.space_group_name_H-M   'P 1'
#
loop_
_entity.id
_entity.type
_entity.pdbx_description
1 polymer ?
#
loop_
_entity_poly.entity_id
_entity_poly.type
_entity_poly.pdbx_seq_one_letter_code
_entity_poly.pdbx_strand_id
1 'polypeptide(L)'
;MKNINFSIGTTAAIVTSMGLIAGLAQGNYTKTGLITSLLVFAIADNISDSLGLHIYKESEGASSRETRIFTYSNYIARLFLSATFVLIVLLFSSYLAFIISFLWGTILLAILSYFIAKKKGTNPPLEIIGHFMISLAVVLGSRFLSNLILKI
;
A
#
# COMPACT_ATOMS: atom_id res chain seq x y z
N MET A 1 4.36 -18.42 14.00
CA MET A 1 4.01 -17.99 12.63
C MET A 1 2.92 -16.91 12.53
N LYS A 2 2.39 -16.36 13.64
CA LYS A 2 1.19 -15.45 13.64
C LYS A 2 1.35 -14.05 12.97
N ASN A 3 2.55 -13.56 12.68
CA ASN A 3 2.75 -12.14 12.29
C ASN A 3 3.28 -11.89 10.86
N ILE A 4 3.60 -12.92 10.07
CA ILE A 4 4.11 -12.71 8.70
C ILE A 4 2.98 -12.29 7.75
N ASN A 5 1.80 -12.78 8.01
CA ASN A 5 0.63 -12.57 7.14
C ASN A 5 0.09 -11.11 7.19
N PHE A 6 0.32 -10.41 8.29
CA PHE A 6 0.00 -8.98 8.44
C PHE A 6 0.85 -8.10 7.52
N SER A 7 2.06 -8.54 7.20
CA SER A 7 3.00 -7.75 6.40
C SER A 7 2.66 -7.71 4.90
N ILE A 8 2.03 -8.75 4.35
CA ILE A 8 1.75 -8.81 2.91
C ILE A 8 0.71 -7.75 2.53
N GLY A 9 -0.41 -7.72 3.23
CA GLY A 9 -1.46 -6.76 2.95
C GLY A 9 -1.04 -5.31 3.21
N THR A 10 -0.28 -5.05 4.28
CA THR A 10 0.22 -3.71 4.59
C THR A 10 1.19 -3.19 3.53
N THR A 11 2.09 -4.03 3.02
CA THR A 11 2.99 -3.66 1.91
C THR A 11 2.20 -3.27 0.66
N ALA A 12 1.20 -4.06 0.29
CA ALA A 12 0.35 -3.77 -0.86
C ALA A 12 -0.36 -2.41 -0.70
N ALA A 13 -1.01 -2.15 0.44
CA ALA A 13 -1.69 -0.87 0.69
C ALA A 13 -0.78 0.35 0.59
N ILE A 14 0.47 0.25 1.07
CA ILE A 14 1.45 1.33 0.99
C ILE A 14 1.86 1.57 -0.46
N VAL A 15 2.28 0.53 -1.17
CA VAL A 15 2.82 0.65 -2.54
C VAL A 15 1.74 1.12 -3.52
N THR A 16 0.52 0.59 -3.42
CA THR A 16 -0.59 1.00 -4.28
C THR A 16 -1.04 2.43 -4.01
N SER A 17 -1.10 2.86 -2.75
CA SER A 17 -1.40 4.27 -2.41
C SER A 17 -0.35 5.23 -2.98
N MET A 18 0.95 4.88 -2.86
CA MET A 18 2.04 5.67 -3.45
C MET A 18 1.93 5.74 -4.99
N GLY A 19 1.68 4.61 -5.64
CA GLY A 19 1.53 4.53 -7.09
C GLY A 19 0.34 5.33 -7.60
N LEU A 20 -0.81 5.22 -6.92
CA LEU A 20 -2.02 5.96 -7.27
C LEU A 20 -1.83 7.48 -7.14
N ILE A 21 -1.25 7.94 -6.02
CA ILE A 21 -0.94 9.36 -5.83
C ILE A 21 0.07 9.83 -6.88
N ALA A 22 1.12 9.06 -7.16
CA ALA A 22 2.14 9.41 -8.14
C ALA A 22 1.58 9.55 -9.56
N GLY A 23 0.71 8.62 -9.97
CA GLY A 23 0.07 8.63 -11.27
C GLY A 23 -0.94 9.78 -11.42
N LEU A 24 -1.83 9.94 -10.45
CA LEU A 24 -2.87 10.98 -10.52
C LEU A 24 -2.34 12.40 -10.31
N ALA A 25 -1.30 12.58 -9.48
CA ALA A 25 -0.70 13.90 -9.26
C ALA A 25 0.01 14.46 -10.51
N GLN A 26 0.29 13.64 -11.51
CA GLN A 26 0.92 14.04 -12.77
C GLN A 26 -0.08 14.68 -13.73
N GLY A 27 -1.37 14.30 -13.66
CA GLY A 27 -2.44 14.86 -14.47
C GLY A 27 -3.06 16.09 -13.82
N ASN A 28 -3.93 16.79 -14.56
CA ASN A 28 -4.72 17.91 -14.05
C ASN A 28 -5.90 17.41 -13.17
N TYR A 29 -5.67 16.39 -12.35
CA TYR A 29 -6.70 15.89 -11.45
C TYR A 29 -6.99 16.89 -10.35
N THR A 30 -8.26 17.11 -10.09
CA THR A 30 -8.68 17.89 -8.94
C THR A 30 -8.32 17.16 -7.65
N LYS A 31 -8.05 17.92 -6.59
CA LYS A 31 -7.80 17.36 -5.25
C LYS A 31 -8.93 16.42 -4.82
N THR A 32 -10.18 16.79 -5.11
CA THR A 32 -11.36 15.96 -4.85
C THR A 32 -11.30 14.63 -5.62
N GLY A 33 -10.95 14.67 -6.91
CA GLY A 33 -10.80 13.46 -7.71
C GLY A 33 -9.74 12.52 -7.16
N LEU A 34 -8.59 13.05 -6.72
CA LEU A 34 -7.54 12.26 -6.10
C LEU A 34 -7.99 11.60 -4.79
N ILE A 35 -8.67 12.37 -3.91
CA ILE A 35 -9.21 11.85 -2.64
C ILE A 35 -10.26 10.77 -2.91
N THR A 36 -11.20 11.01 -3.83
CA THR A 36 -12.25 10.04 -4.19
C THR A 36 -11.63 8.75 -4.72
N SER A 37 -10.64 8.86 -5.62
CA SER A 37 -9.95 7.69 -6.16
C SER A 37 -9.23 6.90 -5.08
N LEU A 38 -8.55 7.56 -4.14
CA LEU A 38 -7.90 6.91 -3.00
C LEU A 38 -8.90 6.20 -2.08
N LEU A 39 -10.05 6.82 -1.79
CA LEU A 39 -11.08 6.23 -0.94
C LEU A 39 -11.74 5.02 -1.59
N VAL A 40 -12.15 5.14 -2.86
CA VAL A 40 -12.73 4.02 -3.61
C VAL A 40 -11.75 2.87 -3.70
N PHE A 41 -10.50 3.18 -4.02
CA PHE A 41 -9.45 2.17 -4.10
C PHE A 41 -9.18 1.52 -2.73
N ALA A 42 -9.08 2.33 -1.66
CA ALA A 42 -8.88 1.82 -0.30
C ALA A 42 -9.98 0.83 0.13
N ILE A 43 -11.22 1.08 -0.24
CA ILE A 43 -12.33 0.18 0.06
C ILE A 43 -12.27 -1.07 -0.83
N ALA A 44 -12.23 -0.90 -2.14
CA ALA A 44 -12.30 -2.00 -3.11
C ALA A 44 -11.10 -2.94 -3.00
N ASP A 45 -9.89 -2.41 -2.98
CA ASP A 45 -8.65 -3.18 -2.86
C ASP A 45 -8.55 -3.89 -1.51
N ASN A 46 -8.89 -3.20 -0.42
CA ASN A 46 -8.85 -3.81 0.91
C ASN A 46 -9.85 -4.97 1.07
N ILE A 47 -11.06 -4.84 0.52
CA ILE A 47 -12.05 -5.93 0.53
C ILE A 47 -11.55 -7.09 -0.33
N SER A 48 -11.11 -6.82 -1.55
CA SER A 48 -10.64 -7.84 -2.50
C SER A 48 -9.47 -8.63 -1.94
N ASP A 49 -8.47 -7.94 -1.42
CA ASP A 49 -7.27 -8.58 -0.87
C ASP A 49 -7.57 -9.37 0.42
N SER A 50 -8.41 -8.81 1.29
CA SER A 50 -8.83 -9.51 2.51
C SER A 50 -9.66 -10.75 2.20
N LEU A 51 -10.49 -10.72 1.16
CA LEU A 51 -11.23 -11.88 0.68
C LEU A 51 -10.29 -12.94 0.08
N GLY A 52 -9.32 -12.51 -0.74
CA GLY A 52 -8.29 -13.40 -1.29
C GLY A 52 -7.50 -14.13 -0.20
N LEU A 53 -7.09 -13.39 0.83
CA LEU A 53 -6.41 -13.97 1.99
C LEU A 53 -7.31 -14.90 2.81
N HIS A 54 -8.60 -14.60 2.90
CA HIS A 54 -9.59 -15.47 3.55
C HIS A 54 -9.65 -16.84 2.84
N ILE A 55 -9.86 -16.82 1.53
CA ILE A 55 -9.92 -18.01 0.68
C ILE A 55 -8.60 -18.80 0.75
N TYR A 56 -7.47 -18.10 0.68
CA TYR A 56 -6.16 -18.73 0.79
C TYR A 56 -5.99 -19.47 2.13
N LYS A 57 -6.38 -18.85 3.25
CA LYS A 57 -6.31 -19.48 4.57
C LYS A 57 -7.25 -20.67 4.72
N GLU A 58 -8.43 -20.61 4.15
CA GLU A 58 -9.35 -21.76 4.12
C GLU A 58 -8.75 -22.92 3.31
N SER A 59 -8.14 -22.64 2.17
CA SER A 59 -7.49 -23.66 1.34
C SER A 59 -6.29 -24.32 2.02
N GLU A 60 -5.61 -23.63 2.94
CA GLU A 60 -4.56 -24.21 3.80
C GLU A 60 -5.10 -25.02 4.99
N GLY A 61 -6.42 -25.17 5.13
CA GLY A 61 -7.03 -25.92 6.23
C GLY A 61 -7.01 -25.20 7.57
N ALA A 62 -6.84 -23.87 7.60
CA ALA A 62 -6.91 -23.09 8.83
C ALA A 62 -8.33 -23.13 9.42
N SER A 63 -8.43 -23.06 10.75
CA SER A 63 -9.75 -23.03 11.40
C SER A 63 -10.53 -21.77 11.02
N SER A 64 -11.85 -21.86 10.93
CA SER A 64 -12.73 -20.72 10.60
C SER A 64 -12.56 -19.51 11.54
N ARG A 65 -12.20 -19.74 12.81
CA ARG A 65 -11.93 -18.67 13.77
C ARG A 65 -10.62 -17.97 13.45
N GLU A 66 -9.57 -18.72 13.14
CA GLU A 66 -8.25 -18.19 12.83
C GLU A 66 -8.30 -17.41 11.51
N THR A 67 -8.95 -17.94 10.50
CA THR A 67 -9.16 -17.29 9.19
C THR A 67 -9.87 -15.95 9.35
N ARG A 68 -10.98 -15.89 10.11
CA ARG A 68 -11.71 -14.64 10.35
C ARG A 68 -10.86 -13.60 11.07
N ILE A 69 -10.20 -13.95 12.17
CA ILE A 69 -9.34 -13.02 12.93
C ILE A 69 -8.26 -12.44 12.00
N PHE A 70 -7.67 -13.30 11.18
CA PHE A 70 -6.64 -12.90 10.25
C PHE A 70 -7.15 -11.93 9.18
N THR A 71 -8.29 -12.26 8.56
CA THR A 71 -8.94 -11.43 7.53
C THR A 71 -9.29 -10.03 8.08
N TYR A 72 -9.95 -9.97 9.23
CA TYR A 72 -10.31 -8.68 9.83
C TYR A 72 -9.10 -7.86 10.25
N SER A 73 -8.07 -8.49 10.82
CA SER A 73 -6.84 -7.78 11.19
C SER A 73 -6.13 -7.18 9.97
N ASN A 74 -6.07 -7.94 8.87
CA ASN A 74 -5.51 -7.46 7.61
C ASN A 74 -6.32 -6.28 7.06
N TYR A 75 -7.65 -6.42 6.99
CA TYR A 75 -8.54 -5.38 6.50
C TYR A 75 -8.39 -4.06 7.27
N ILE A 76 -8.46 -4.11 8.61
CA ILE A 76 -8.33 -2.92 9.46
C ILE A 76 -6.97 -2.24 9.31
N ALA A 77 -5.89 -3.02 9.27
CA ALA A 77 -4.56 -2.46 9.10
C ALA A 77 -4.37 -1.75 7.76
N ARG A 78 -4.85 -2.36 6.68
CA ARG A 78 -4.81 -1.76 5.34
C ARG A 78 -5.65 -0.50 5.27
N LEU A 79 -6.86 -0.53 5.82
CA LEU A 79 -7.74 0.63 5.86
C LEU A 79 -7.10 1.80 6.61
N PHE A 80 -6.51 1.51 7.78
CA PHE A 80 -5.79 2.51 8.56
C PHE A 80 -4.61 3.13 7.79
N LEU A 81 -3.80 2.30 7.14
CA LEU A 81 -2.68 2.77 6.33
C LEU A 81 -3.16 3.63 5.15
N SER A 82 -4.15 3.17 4.39
CA SER A 82 -4.72 3.95 3.29
C SER A 82 -5.29 5.29 3.77
N ALA A 83 -5.92 5.33 4.95
CA ALA A 83 -6.42 6.56 5.55
C ALA A 83 -5.30 7.57 5.84
N THR A 84 -4.09 7.14 6.19
CA THR A 84 -2.94 8.07 6.38
C THR A 84 -2.57 8.79 5.09
N PHE A 85 -2.63 8.11 3.94
CA PHE A 85 -2.39 8.73 2.64
C PHE A 85 -3.51 9.68 2.23
N VAL A 86 -4.76 9.33 2.52
CA VAL A 86 -5.91 10.24 2.32
C VAL A 86 -5.72 11.52 3.14
N LEU A 87 -5.32 11.41 4.41
CA LEU A 87 -5.03 12.57 5.26
C LEU A 87 -3.91 13.46 4.68
N ILE A 88 -2.84 12.87 4.16
CA ILE A 88 -1.78 13.64 3.51
C ILE A 88 -2.34 14.43 2.32
N VAL A 89 -3.14 13.79 1.46
CA VAL A 89 -3.74 14.49 0.31
C VAL A 89 -4.74 15.56 0.74
N LEU A 90 -5.47 15.35 1.84
CA LEU A 90 -6.39 16.35 2.41
C LEU A 90 -5.66 17.60 2.91
N LEU A 91 -4.52 17.42 3.58
CA LEU A 91 -3.82 18.50 4.26
C LEU A 91 -2.89 19.31 3.36
N PHE A 92 -2.34 18.71 2.30
CA PHE A 92 -1.30 19.34 1.47
C PHE A 92 -1.78 19.60 0.04
N SER A 93 -1.09 20.50 -0.68
CA SER A 93 -1.29 20.67 -2.12
C SER A 93 -0.86 19.41 -2.89
N SER A 94 -1.37 19.20 -4.10
CA SER A 94 -1.12 17.98 -4.87
C SER A 94 0.37 17.63 -5.01
N TYR A 95 1.23 18.64 -5.26
CA TYR A 95 2.67 18.43 -5.37
C TYR A 95 3.31 18.03 -4.04
N LEU A 96 2.99 18.74 -2.95
CA LEU A 96 3.49 18.41 -1.61
C LEU A 96 2.93 17.07 -1.12
N ALA A 97 1.67 16.79 -1.40
CA ALA A 97 1.04 15.51 -1.06
C ALA A 97 1.77 14.34 -1.72
N PHE A 98 2.19 14.47 -2.98
CA PHE A 98 3.01 13.46 -3.65
C PHE A 98 4.34 13.24 -2.93
N ILE A 99 5.09 14.31 -2.66
CA ILE A 99 6.41 14.20 -1.99
C ILE A 99 6.27 13.59 -0.60
N ILE A 100 5.33 14.10 0.21
CA ILE A 100 5.11 13.64 1.58
C ILE A 100 4.63 12.17 1.58
N SER A 101 3.73 11.80 0.67
CA SER A 101 3.27 10.40 0.54
C SER A 101 4.39 9.46 0.13
N PHE A 102 5.28 9.89 -0.77
CA PHE A 102 6.43 9.09 -1.15
C PHE A 102 7.39 8.87 0.01
N LEU A 103 7.73 9.92 0.74
CA LEU A 103 8.58 9.83 1.94
C LEU A 103 7.93 8.98 3.02
N TRP A 104 6.66 9.22 3.31
CA TRP A 104 5.88 8.46 4.30
C TRP A 104 5.82 6.97 3.97
N GLY A 105 5.44 6.64 2.73
CA GLY A 105 5.39 5.25 2.27
C GLY A 105 6.75 4.56 2.33
N THR A 106 7.82 5.27 1.96
CA THR A 106 9.20 4.75 2.05
C THR A 106 9.59 4.45 3.51
N ILE A 107 9.26 5.34 4.45
CA ILE A 107 9.52 5.12 5.88
C ILE A 107 8.73 3.90 6.39
N LEU A 108 7.45 3.81 6.05
CA LEU A 108 6.61 2.68 6.45
C LEU A 108 7.14 1.35 5.90
N LEU A 109 7.54 1.32 4.62
CA LEU A 109 8.15 0.14 4.01
C LEU A 109 9.48 -0.23 4.65
N ALA A 110 10.32 0.74 4.97
CA ALA A 110 11.59 0.50 5.63
C ALA A 110 11.39 -0.12 7.03
N ILE A 111 10.46 0.43 7.81
CA ILE A 111 10.11 -0.11 9.13
C ILE A 111 9.58 -1.54 9.02
N LEU A 112 8.65 -1.77 8.10
CA LEU A 112 8.05 -3.09 7.87
C LEU A 112 9.11 -4.11 7.42
N SER A 113 9.94 -3.73 6.46
CA SER A 113 11.03 -4.57 5.93
C SER A 113 12.04 -4.94 7.01
N TYR A 114 12.40 -3.99 7.88
CA TYR A 114 13.27 -4.23 9.01
C TYR A 114 12.71 -5.32 9.95
N PHE A 115 11.44 -5.19 10.34
CA PHE A 115 10.81 -6.17 11.22
C PHE A 115 10.67 -7.55 10.57
N ILE A 116 10.36 -7.61 9.28
CA ILE A 116 10.29 -8.86 8.52
C ILE A 116 11.67 -9.53 8.46
N ALA A 117 12.69 -8.78 8.07
CA ALA A 117 14.05 -9.28 7.97
C ALA A 117 14.57 -9.84 9.31
N LYS A 118 14.36 -9.06 10.39
CA LYS A 118 14.75 -9.49 11.74
C LYS A 118 14.04 -10.79 12.15
N LYS A 119 12.76 -10.94 11.79
CA LYS A 119 11.99 -12.16 12.10
C LYS A 119 12.43 -13.36 11.27
N LYS A 120 12.79 -13.15 9.98
CA LYS A 120 13.30 -14.19 9.09
C LYS A 120 14.78 -14.55 9.34
N GLY A 121 15.51 -13.73 10.08
CA GLY A 121 16.97 -13.87 10.22
C GLY A 121 17.74 -13.48 8.97
N THR A 122 17.12 -12.67 8.08
CA THR A 122 17.74 -12.14 6.84
C THR A 122 18.41 -10.78 7.10
N ASN A 123 19.15 -10.27 6.12
CA ASN A 123 19.84 -8.99 6.22
C ASN A 123 18.86 -7.81 6.05
N PRO A 124 18.57 -7.01 7.11
CA PRO A 124 17.60 -5.93 7.04
C PRO A 124 17.88 -4.86 5.96
N PRO A 125 19.09 -4.32 5.80
CA PRO A 125 19.42 -3.41 4.72
C PRO A 125 19.06 -3.93 3.32
N LEU A 126 19.32 -5.20 3.05
CA LEU A 126 19.02 -5.79 1.75
C LEU A 126 17.51 -5.87 1.47
N GLU A 127 16.73 -6.28 2.47
CA GLU A 127 15.26 -6.33 2.38
C GLU A 127 14.67 -4.92 2.22
N ILE A 128 15.19 -3.91 2.94
CA ILE A 128 14.77 -2.52 2.82
C ILE A 128 15.04 -2.00 1.42
N ILE A 129 16.25 -2.21 0.90
CA ILE A 129 16.62 -1.78 -0.46
C ILE A 129 15.73 -2.46 -1.50
N GLY A 130 15.49 -3.77 -1.37
CA GLY A 130 14.62 -4.53 -2.28
C GLY A 130 13.21 -3.95 -2.35
N HIS A 131 12.56 -3.73 -1.22
CA HIS A 131 11.21 -3.14 -1.16
C HIS A 131 11.19 -1.67 -1.62
N PHE A 132 12.23 -0.90 -1.32
CA PHE A 132 12.38 0.46 -1.84
C PHE A 132 12.46 0.48 -3.37
N MET A 133 13.26 -0.39 -3.97
CA MET A 133 13.39 -0.47 -5.44
C MET A 133 12.08 -0.85 -6.11
N ILE A 134 11.31 -1.77 -5.52
CA ILE A 134 9.98 -2.14 -6.02
C ILE A 134 9.02 -0.95 -5.94
N SER A 135 8.97 -0.25 -4.80
CA SER A 135 8.10 0.91 -4.64
C SER A 135 8.48 2.06 -5.58
N LEU A 136 9.77 2.28 -5.79
CA LEU A 136 10.27 3.26 -6.74
C LEU A 136 9.85 2.90 -8.17
N ALA A 137 9.97 1.63 -8.57
CA ALA A 137 9.54 1.16 -9.88
C ALA A 137 8.03 1.37 -10.09
N VAL A 138 7.19 1.11 -9.07
CA VAL A 138 5.75 1.37 -9.13
C VAL A 138 5.46 2.87 -9.30
N VAL A 139 6.10 3.73 -8.52
CA VAL A 139 5.92 5.19 -8.60
C VAL A 139 6.35 5.73 -9.97
N LEU A 140 7.52 5.33 -10.46
CA LEU A 140 8.01 5.75 -11.77
C LEU A 140 7.14 5.21 -12.91
N GLY A 141 6.74 3.95 -12.84
CA GLY A 141 5.82 3.32 -13.81
C GLY A 141 4.46 4.01 -13.84
N SER A 142 3.88 4.32 -12.69
CA SER A 142 2.60 5.04 -12.59
C SER A 142 2.69 6.44 -13.22
N ARG A 143 3.77 7.16 -12.95
CA ARG A 143 4.01 8.48 -13.57
C ARG A 143 4.24 8.39 -15.08
N PHE A 144 4.99 7.41 -15.52
CA PHE A 144 5.24 7.17 -16.96
C PHE A 144 3.94 6.89 -17.70
N LEU A 145 3.11 5.97 -17.18
CA LEU A 145 1.79 5.64 -17.76
C LEU A 145 0.87 6.86 -17.78
N SER A 146 0.81 7.62 -16.70
CA SER A 146 0.01 8.85 -16.65
C SER A 146 0.45 9.85 -17.72
N ASN A 147 1.77 10.08 -17.85
CA ASN A 147 2.30 10.97 -18.88
C ASN A 147 2.03 10.49 -20.32
N LEU A 148 2.01 9.18 -20.54
CA LEU A 148 1.68 8.60 -21.83
C LEU A 148 0.22 8.86 -22.21
N ILE A 149 -0.69 8.65 -21.25
CA ILE A 149 -2.13 8.84 -21.45
C ILE A 149 -2.48 10.33 -21.65
N LEU A 150 -1.83 11.23 -20.91
CA LEU A 150 -2.06 12.68 -21.01
C LEU A 150 -1.63 13.30 -22.34
N LYS A 151 -0.88 12.58 -23.15
CA LYS A 151 -0.44 13.03 -24.50
C LYS A 151 -1.38 12.59 -25.62
N ILE A 152 -2.37 11.77 -25.32
CA ILE A 152 -3.42 11.31 -26.24
C ILE A 152 -4.61 12.26 -26.19
#